data_de340e84c86a3e5c42a2b9f362773322
#
_entry.id   de340e84c86a3e5c42a2b9f362773322
#
_cell.length_a   1.000
_cell.length_b   1.000
_cell.length_c   1.000
_cell.angle_alpha   90.00
_cell.angle_beta   90.00
_cell.angle_gamma   90.00
#
_symmetry.space_group_name_H-M   'P 1'
#
loop_
_entity.id
_entity.type
_entity.pdbx_description
1 polymer ?
#
loop_
_entity_poly.entity_id
_entity_poly.type
_entity_poly.pdbx_seq_one_letter_code
_entity_poly.pdbx_strand_id
1 'polypeptide(L)'
;MKNITNVFYEFLIALCCLMSSSALWAWEDMSMPRLHVEGRYLVDPHGNKVNLHGFAQTYSPWFNEMGQKWDNYDVEKCLKYNQGLIDDIMAAGWKMNFLRLHMDPYWSNSPGIHVEGENDISAFDFNRFKNYLDRVFIPMAEYAVSKGLYVVMRPPGVCPEKIAVGDEYNQYLIKVWTHVAQHPKLKNHPNIMFELASSSRTRRATNCAMPRKY
;
A
#
# COMPACT_ATOMS: atom_id res chain seq x y z
N MET A 1 23.10 32.57 47.43
CA MET A 1 23.81 31.39 46.92
C MET A 1 22.79 30.27 46.79
N LYS A 2 22.41 29.87 45.57
CA LYS A 2 21.54 28.70 45.37
C LYS A 2 22.36 27.45 45.72
N ASN A 3 21.82 26.61 46.57
CA ASN A 3 22.49 25.41 47.02
C ASN A 3 22.80 24.50 45.83
N ILE A 4 24.04 24.09 45.67
CA ILE A 4 24.50 23.20 44.56
C ILE A 4 23.67 21.92 44.47
N THR A 5 23.15 21.42 45.59
CA THR A 5 22.24 20.28 45.66
C THR A 5 20.93 20.52 44.91
N ASN A 6 20.36 21.73 44.97
CA ASN A 6 19.10 22.01 44.25
C ASN A 6 19.29 22.08 42.74
N VAL A 7 20.42 22.58 42.27
CA VAL A 7 20.76 22.63 40.84
C VAL A 7 20.97 21.24 40.30
N PHE A 8 21.56 20.33 41.09
CA PHE A 8 21.77 18.95 40.71
C PHE A 8 20.46 18.17 40.62
N TYR A 9 19.51 18.43 41.51
CA TYR A 9 18.16 17.81 41.47
C TYR A 9 17.33 18.29 40.28
N GLU A 10 17.38 19.60 39.97
CA GLU A 10 16.68 20.13 38.79
C GLU A 10 17.28 19.55 37.48
N PHE A 11 18.60 19.36 37.44
CA PHE A 11 19.27 18.76 36.28
C PHE A 11 18.93 17.26 36.14
N LEU A 12 18.82 16.54 37.23
CA LEU A 12 18.44 15.12 37.24
C LEU A 12 16.98 14.91 36.80
N ILE A 13 16.07 15.77 37.24
CA ILE A 13 14.66 15.77 36.86
C ILE A 13 14.52 16.11 35.36
N ALA A 14 15.24 17.11 34.88
CA ALA A 14 15.24 17.45 33.45
C ALA A 14 15.81 16.35 32.59
N LEU A 15 16.85 15.65 33.05
CA LEU A 15 17.44 14.50 32.34
C LEU A 15 16.50 13.29 32.34
N CYS A 16 15.79 13.01 33.44
CA CYS A 16 14.75 11.98 33.51
C CYS A 16 13.56 12.31 32.60
N CYS A 17 13.14 13.57 32.51
CA CYS A 17 12.08 13.99 31.59
C CYS A 17 12.49 13.88 30.11
N LEU A 18 13.76 14.08 29.79
CA LEU A 18 14.29 13.89 28.44
C LEU A 18 14.42 12.41 28.04
N MET A 19 14.62 11.53 29.02
CA MET A 19 14.70 10.07 28.79
C MET A 19 13.33 9.40 28.71
N SER A 20 12.28 10.01 29.24
CA SER A 20 10.92 9.42 29.24
C SER A 20 10.08 9.77 28.00
N SER A 21 10.58 10.61 27.08
CA SER A 21 9.87 10.98 25.86
C SER A 21 10.04 9.98 24.69
N SER A 22 10.86 8.96 24.83
CA SER A 22 11.12 7.99 23.76
C SER A 22 10.27 6.72 23.79
N ALA A 23 9.30 6.61 24.70
CA ALA A 23 8.57 5.33 24.93
C ALA A 23 7.14 5.29 24.37
N LEU A 24 6.63 6.32 23.69
CA LEU A 24 5.21 6.38 23.33
C LEU A 24 4.89 6.40 21.82
N TRP A 25 5.89 6.34 20.94
CA TRP A 25 5.67 6.40 19.50
C TRP A 25 6.16 5.14 18.79
N ALA A 26 5.80 3.97 19.32
CA ALA A 26 6.26 2.68 18.81
C ALA A 26 5.75 2.34 17.37
N TRP A 27 5.03 3.25 16.70
CA TRP A 27 4.48 3.03 15.37
C TRP A 27 4.93 4.05 14.33
N GLU A 28 5.08 5.33 14.64
CA GLU A 28 5.59 6.33 13.71
C GLU A 28 7.10 6.20 13.42
N ASP A 29 7.89 5.74 14.38
CA ASP A 29 9.34 5.56 14.25
C ASP A 29 9.77 4.09 14.21
N MET A 30 8.86 3.15 14.01
CA MET A 30 9.26 1.76 13.85
C MET A 30 10.14 1.62 12.62
N SER A 31 11.39 1.24 12.85
CA SER A 31 12.27 0.79 11.80
C SER A 31 11.54 -0.26 10.96
N MET A 32 11.24 0.08 9.71
CA MET A 32 10.67 -0.87 8.77
C MET A 32 11.80 -1.55 8.00
N PRO A 33 12.36 -2.64 8.54
CA PRO A 33 13.45 -3.35 7.88
C PRO A 33 12.94 -3.98 6.59
N ARG A 34 13.85 -4.21 5.66
CA ARG A 34 13.53 -5.00 4.48
C ARG A 34 13.13 -6.40 4.90
N LEU A 35 11.95 -6.83 4.49
CA LEU A 35 11.47 -8.19 4.71
C LEU A 35 12.01 -9.14 3.63
N HIS A 36 12.19 -10.40 4.00
CA HIS A 36 12.50 -11.48 3.08
C HIS A 36 11.63 -12.71 3.38
N VAL A 37 11.62 -13.66 2.47
CA VAL A 37 10.85 -14.89 2.62
C VAL A 37 11.74 -15.98 3.17
N GLU A 38 11.33 -16.59 4.29
CA GLU A 38 11.93 -17.78 4.84
C GLU A 38 10.87 -18.88 4.99
N GLY A 39 10.98 -19.89 4.14
CA GLY A 39 9.94 -20.92 4.02
C GLY A 39 8.59 -20.31 3.57
N ARG A 40 7.62 -20.26 4.48
CA ARG A 40 6.28 -19.71 4.24
C ARG A 40 6.02 -18.40 5.00
N TYR A 41 7.04 -17.82 5.58
CA TYR A 41 6.91 -16.63 6.40
C TYR A 41 7.64 -15.44 5.81
N LEU A 42 7.13 -14.25 6.07
CA LEU A 42 7.90 -13.03 5.96
C LEU A 42 8.67 -12.86 7.27
N VAL A 43 9.96 -12.57 7.15
CA VAL A 43 10.84 -12.37 8.30
C VAL A 43 11.66 -11.09 8.13
N ASP A 44 12.02 -10.49 9.26
CA ASP A 44 12.92 -9.36 9.32
C ASP A 44 14.40 -9.83 9.27
N PRO A 45 15.40 -8.94 9.18
CA PRO A 45 16.79 -9.30 9.16
C PRO A 45 17.29 -10.03 10.43
N HIS A 46 16.52 -10.00 11.51
CA HIS A 46 16.83 -10.69 12.77
C HIS A 46 16.18 -12.07 12.87
N GLY A 47 15.45 -12.49 11.82
CA GLY A 47 14.74 -13.77 11.80
C GLY A 47 13.36 -13.76 12.50
N ASN A 48 12.86 -12.59 12.91
CA ASN A 48 11.54 -12.50 13.51
C ASN A 48 10.46 -12.58 12.42
N LYS A 49 9.43 -13.38 12.66
CA LYS A 49 8.29 -13.48 11.76
C LYS A 49 7.46 -12.20 11.82
N VAL A 50 7.17 -11.64 10.65
CA VAL A 50 6.36 -10.44 10.50
C VAL A 50 4.99 -10.80 9.93
N ASN A 51 3.94 -10.47 10.66
CA ASN A 51 2.57 -10.59 10.20
C ASN A 51 2.11 -9.23 9.68
N LEU A 52 1.76 -9.17 8.39
CA LEU A 52 1.19 -7.98 7.79
C LEU A 52 -0.30 -7.92 8.10
N HIS A 53 -0.75 -6.82 8.67
CA HIS A 53 -2.15 -6.54 8.94
C HIS A 53 -2.45 -5.06 8.68
N GLY A 54 -3.57 -4.81 8.05
CA GLY A 54 -3.95 -3.47 7.62
C GLY A 54 -5.18 -3.52 6.73
N PHE A 55 -5.26 -2.63 5.75
CA PHE A 55 -6.41 -2.59 4.86
C PHE A 55 -6.00 -2.52 3.38
N ALA A 56 -6.95 -2.84 2.52
CA ALA A 56 -6.83 -2.64 1.09
C ALA A 56 -7.53 -1.32 0.74
N GLN A 57 -6.78 -0.40 0.17
CA GLN A 57 -7.33 0.84 -0.33
C GLN A 57 -7.88 0.59 -1.73
N THR A 58 -9.18 0.39 -1.82
CA THR A 58 -9.81 0.01 -3.08
C THR A 58 -10.74 1.06 -3.63
N TYR A 59 -11.55 1.69 -2.84
CA TYR A 59 -12.62 2.52 -3.39
C TYR A 59 -12.72 3.84 -2.64
N SER A 60 -12.37 4.89 -3.34
CA SER A 60 -12.77 6.25 -3.00
C SER A 60 -13.54 6.81 -4.18
N PRO A 61 -14.30 7.90 -4.02
CA PRO A 61 -14.97 8.56 -5.14
C PRO A 61 -14.02 8.94 -6.29
N TRP A 62 -12.70 8.91 -6.03
CA TRP A 62 -11.63 9.31 -6.93
C TRP A 62 -10.89 8.13 -7.55
N PHE A 63 -11.16 6.91 -7.10
CA PHE A 63 -10.47 5.67 -7.48
C PHE A 63 -11.38 4.65 -8.16
N ASN A 64 -12.64 4.95 -8.40
CA ASN A 64 -13.62 3.98 -8.87
C ASN A 64 -14.36 4.47 -10.10
N GLU A 65 -15.50 3.87 -10.37
CA GLU A 65 -16.42 4.15 -11.47
C GLU A 65 -16.65 5.64 -11.75
N MET A 66 -16.53 6.49 -10.74
CA MET A 66 -16.54 7.95 -10.93
C MET A 66 -15.42 8.42 -11.83
N GLY A 67 -14.30 7.74 -11.82
CA GLY A 67 -13.18 8.01 -12.70
C GLY A 67 -13.50 7.76 -14.17
N GLN A 68 -14.32 6.77 -14.50
CA GLN A 68 -14.74 6.50 -15.87
C GLN A 68 -15.50 7.67 -16.52
N LYS A 69 -16.15 8.49 -15.71
CA LYS A 69 -17.00 9.60 -16.17
C LYS A 69 -16.22 10.90 -16.37
N TRP A 70 -14.94 10.92 -15.96
CA TRP A 70 -14.15 12.16 -15.93
C TRP A 70 -12.95 12.06 -16.85
N ASP A 71 -12.86 13.00 -17.77
CA ASP A 71 -11.72 13.12 -18.68
C ASP A 71 -10.46 13.60 -17.94
N ASN A 72 -10.65 14.26 -16.83
CA ASN A 72 -9.58 14.83 -16.03
C ASN A 72 -9.84 14.61 -14.53
N TYR A 73 -8.95 13.85 -13.89
CA TYR A 73 -9.05 13.52 -12.48
C TYR A 73 -8.44 14.60 -11.59
N ASP A 74 -9.09 14.87 -10.47
CA ASP A 74 -8.57 15.78 -9.45
C ASP A 74 -7.57 15.04 -8.55
N VAL A 75 -6.30 15.10 -8.94
CA VAL A 75 -5.20 14.43 -8.25
C VAL A 75 -5.07 14.92 -6.80
N GLU A 76 -5.19 16.22 -6.56
CA GLU A 76 -5.01 16.80 -5.22
C GLU A 76 -6.09 16.34 -4.25
N LYS A 77 -7.34 16.35 -4.67
CA LYS A 77 -8.44 15.83 -3.86
C LYS A 77 -8.32 14.33 -3.63
N CYS A 78 -7.90 13.57 -4.64
CA CYS A 78 -7.65 12.15 -4.51
C CYS A 78 -6.59 11.87 -3.44
N LEU A 79 -5.44 12.51 -3.53
CA LEU A 79 -4.35 12.33 -2.56
C LEU A 79 -4.79 12.74 -1.15
N LYS A 80 -5.40 13.93 -1.01
CA LYS A 80 -5.89 14.43 0.28
C LYS A 80 -6.89 13.47 0.93
N TYR A 81 -7.84 12.96 0.17
CA TYR A 81 -8.84 12.01 0.67
C TYR A 81 -8.18 10.72 1.16
N ASN A 82 -7.32 10.13 0.34
CA ASN A 82 -6.75 8.82 0.64
C ASN A 82 -5.66 8.88 1.73
N GLN A 83 -4.91 9.97 1.81
CA GLN A 83 -3.98 10.22 2.90
C GLN A 83 -4.75 10.46 4.21
N GLY A 84 -5.82 11.26 4.18
CA GLY A 84 -6.69 11.47 5.33
C GLY A 84 -7.32 10.19 5.85
N LEU A 85 -7.71 9.26 4.98
CA LEU A 85 -8.24 7.96 5.39
C LEU A 85 -7.20 7.13 6.17
N ILE A 86 -5.94 7.14 5.77
CA ILE A 86 -4.85 6.49 6.53
C ILE A 86 -4.72 7.15 7.90
N ASP A 87 -4.70 8.48 7.96
CA ASP A 87 -4.56 9.23 9.21
C ASP A 87 -5.74 8.98 10.15
N ASP A 88 -6.96 8.97 9.64
CA ASP A 88 -8.17 8.74 10.41
C ASP A 88 -8.21 7.32 11.02
N ILE A 89 -7.82 6.31 10.24
CA ILE A 89 -7.75 4.92 10.72
C ILE A 89 -6.69 4.81 11.83
N MET A 90 -5.53 5.42 11.65
CA MET A 90 -4.47 5.41 12.66
C MET A 90 -4.88 6.19 13.91
N ALA A 91 -5.50 7.36 13.75
CA ALA A 91 -6.00 8.17 14.85
C ALA A 91 -7.11 7.48 15.66
N ALA A 92 -7.89 6.61 15.02
CA ALA A 92 -8.87 5.76 15.69
C ALA A 92 -8.24 4.63 16.54
N GLY A 93 -6.91 4.54 16.59
CA GLY A 93 -6.16 3.57 17.39
C GLY A 93 -5.92 2.22 16.71
N TRP A 94 -6.19 2.11 15.43
CA TRP A 94 -5.88 0.89 14.68
C TRP A 94 -4.36 0.76 14.48
N LYS A 95 -3.82 -0.30 15.05
CA LYS A 95 -2.39 -0.62 14.93
C LYS A 95 -2.15 -1.46 13.70
N MET A 96 -2.02 -0.82 12.55
CA MET A 96 -1.73 -1.48 11.30
C MET A 96 -0.27 -1.27 10.89
N ASN A 97 0.28 -2.21 10.11
CA ASN A 97 1.63 -2.12 9.54
C ASN A 97 1.65 -2.36 8.02
N PHE A 98 0.47 -2.36 7.36
CA PHE A 98 0.34 -2.76 5.99
C PHE A 98 -0.76 -2.00 5.26
N LEU A 99 -0.48 -1.62 4.02
CA LEU A 99 -1.45 -1.10 3.06
C LEU A 99 -1.36 -1.88 1.75
N ARG A 100 -2.47 -2.40 1.26
CA ARG A 100 -2.57 -2.92 -0.10
C ARG A 100 -3.10 -1.83 -1.01
N LEU A 101 -2.23 -1.27 -1.84
CA LEU A 101 -2.54 -0.15 -2.71
C LEU A 101 -3.05 -0.63 -4.07
N HIS A 102 -4.27 -0.27 -4.40
CA HIS A 102 -4.86 -0.51 -5.70
C HIS A 102 -4.44 0.58 -6.68
N MET A 103 -3.79 0.22 -7.77
CA MET A 103 -3.62 1.10 -8.91
C MET A 103 -4.91 1.05 -9.74
N ASP A 104 -5.77 2.07 -9.59
CA ASP A 104 -7.10 2.07 -10.20
C ASP A 104 -7.01 1.96 -11.74
N PRO A 105 -7.69 1.00 -12.37
CA PRO A 105 -7.62 0.81 -13.81
C PRO A 105 -8.24 1.98 -14.60
N TYR A 106 -9.28 2.59 -14.06
CA TYR A 106 -10.01 3.64 -14.75
C TYR A 106 -9.17 4.91 -14.97
N TRP A 107 -8.25 5.20 -14.05
CA TRP A 107 -7.28 6.29 -14.23
C TRP A 107 -6.33 6.05 -15.42
N SER A 108 -6.12 4.80 -15.73
CA SER A 108 -5.23 4.37 -16.83
C SER A 108 -5.96 4.20 -18.15
N ASN A 109 -7.28 4.25 -18.17
CA ASN A 109 -8.06 4.08 -19.39
C ASN A 109 -8.16 5.37 -20.20
N SER A 110 -8.24 5.24 -21.50
CA SER A 110 -8.52 6.34 -22.40
C SER A 110 -9.90 6.94 -22.12
N PRO A 111 -10.03 8.27 -22.04
CA PRO A 111 -11.31 8.94 -21.80
C PRO A 111 -12.36 8.59 -22.84
N GLY A 112 -13.62 8.51 -22.40
CA GLY A 112 -14.76 8.28 -23.28
C GLY A 112 -14.93 6.84 -23.78
N ILE A 113 -14.05 5.92 -23.42
CA ILE A 113 -14.18 4.50 -23.74
C ILE A 113 -14.82 3.79 -22.55
N HIS A 114 -16.00 3.21 -22.79
CA HIS A 114 -16.67 2.39 -21.78
C HIS A 114 -16.01 1.02 -21.69
N VAL A 115 -15.75 0.55 -20.46
CA VAL A 115 -15.27 -0.79 -20.18
C VAL A 115 -16.29 -1.52 -19.28
N GLU A 116 -16.44 -2.82 -19.49
CA GLU A 116 -17.45 -3.60 -18.76
C GLU A 116 -17.02 -3.99 -17.34
N GLY A 117 -15.71 -3.90 -17.04
CA GLY A 117 -15.19 -4.25 -15.73
C GLY A 117 -13.70 -3.97 -15.59
N GLU A 118 -13.19 -4.18 -14.39
CA GLU A 118 -11.78 -3.92 -14.07
C GLU A 118 -10.79 -4.86 -14.80
N ASN A 119 -11.25 -5.94 -15.37
CA ASN A 119 -10.45 -6.88 -16.17
C ASN A 119 -10.50 -6.59 -17.68
N ASP A 120 -11.28 -5.61 -18.10
CA ASP A 120 -11.32 -5.16 -19.48
C ASP A 120 -10.20 -4.15 -19.73
N ILE A 121 -9.18 -4.59 -20.47
CA ILE A 121 -7.99 -3.78 -20.79
C ILE A 121 -8.09 -3.09 -22.16
N SER A 122 -9.24 -3.16 -22.82
CA SER A 122 -9.44 -2.59 -24.18
C SER A 122 -9.22 -1.07 -24.25
N ALA A 123 -9.51 -0.36 -23.17
CA ALA A 123 -9.31 1.09 -23.04
C ALA A 123 -7.97 1.49 -22.43
N PHE A 124 -7.12 0.53 -22.06
CA PHE A 124 -5.88 0.84 -21.35
C PHE A 124 -4.92 1.72 -22.16
N ASP A 125 -4.54 2.86 -21.60
CA ASP A 125 -3.55 3.78 -22.14
C ASP A 125 -2.30 3.79 -21.26
N PHE A 126 -1.20 3.29 -21.79
CA PHE A 126 0.04 3.19 -21.07
C PHE A 126 0.66 4.54 -20.68
N ASN A 127 0.44 5.60 -21.47
CA ASN A 127 0.96 6.92 -21.13
C ASN A 127 0.16 7.54 -19.97
N ARG A 128 -1.17 7.33 -19.96
CA ARG A 128 -1.99 7.71 -18.81
C ARG A 128 -1.58 6.94 -17.56
N PHE A 129 -1.38 5.62 -17.67
CA PHE A 129 -0.89 4.81 -16.57
C PHE A 129 0.41 5.38 -15.98
N LYS A 130 1.41 5.67 -16.82
CA LYS A 130 2.67 6.26 -16.37
C LYS A 130 2.47 7.59 -15.64
N ASN A 131 1.63 8.47 -16.22
CA ASN A 131 1.33 9.76 -15.62
C ASN A 131 0.70 9.64 -14.22
N TYR A 132 -0.25 8.74 -14.05
CA TYR A 132 -0.90 8.55 -12.75
C TYR A 132 -0.09 7.69 -11.79
N LEU A 133 0.77 6.81 -12.29
CA LEU A 133 1.78 6.16 -11.44
C LEU A 133 2.63 7.22 -10.72
N ASP A 134 3.12 8.22 -11.45
CA ASP A 134 3.96 9.28 -10.89
C ASP A 134 3.19 10.26 -9.99
N ARG A 135 1.97 10.61 -10.36
CA ARG A 135 1.20 11.66 -9.70
C ARG A 135 0.31 11.19 -8.57
N VAL A 136 -0.07 9.91 -8.55
CA VAL A 136 -1.03 9.36 -7.58
C VAL A 136 -0.46 8.17 -6.86
N PHE A 137 -0.13 7.09 -7.55
CA PHE A 137 0.14 5.81 -6.90
C PHE A 137 1.46 5.81 -6.13
N ILE A 138 2.52 6.39 -6.69
CA ILE A 138 3.79 6.56 -5.98
C ILE A 138 3.67 7.51 -4.79
N PRO A 139 3.11 8.72 -4.91
CA PRO A 139 2.90 9.60 -3.76
C PRO A 139 2.08 8.96 -2.63
N MET A 140 1.09 8.14 -2.96
CA MET A 140 0.33 7.41 -1.95
C MET A 140 1.13 6.30 -1.28
N ALA A 141 1.94 5.56 -2.05
CA ALA A 141 2.83 4.55 -1.49
C ALA A 141 3.88 5.20 -0.58
N GLU A 142 4.50 6.30 -1.01
CA GLU A 142 5.46 7.08 -0.20
C GLU A 142 4.82 7.60 1.09
N TYR A 143 3.56 8.10 1.01
CA TYR A 143 2.84 8.56 2.18
C TYR A 143 2.57 7.42 3.18
N ALA A 144 2.08 6.28 2.71
CA ALA A 144 1.86 5.12 3.57
C ALA A 144 3.16 4.64 4.24
N VAL A 145 4.27 4.61 3.49
CA VAL A 145 5.60 4.29 4.04
C VAL A 145 6.01 5.29 5.11
N SER A 146 5.76 6.59 4.91
CA SER A 146 6.07 7.63 5.91
C SER A 146 5.27 7.48 7.21
N LYS A 147 4.16 6.75 7.17
CA LYS A 147 3.33 6.41 8.34
C LYS A 147 3.68 5.05 8.96
N GLY A 148 4.78 4.42 8.54
CA GLY A 148 5.22 3.13 9.08
C GLY A 148 4.48 1.93 8.49
N LEU A 149 3.94 2.02 7.28
CA LEU A 149 3.20 0.94 6.62
C LEU A 149 4.03 0.32 5.50
N TYR A 150 4.14 -1.01 5.49
CA TYR A 150 4.54 -1.73 4.29
C TYR A 150 3.46 -1.60 3.23
N VAL A 151 3.85 -1.42 1.99
CA VAL A 151 2.91 -1.26 0.88
C VAL A 151 3.03 -2.44 -0.07
N VAL A 152 1.90 -3.03 -0.43
CA VAL A 152 1.79 -3.95 -1.56
C VAL A 152 1.02 -3.27 -2.68
N MET A 153 1.73 -2.93 -3.75
CA MET A 153 1.09 -2.40 -4.96
C MET A 153 0.54 -3.56 -5.78
N ARG A 154 -0.73 -3.52 -6.09
CA ARG A 154 -1.39 -4.47 -6.99
C ARG A 154 -1.54 -3.87 -8.40
N PRO A 155 -1.64 -4.69 -9.45
CA PRO A 155 -1.79 -4.18 -10.82
C PRO A 155 -3.10 -3.40 -10.97
N PRO A 156 -3.21 -2.53 -11.99
CA PRO A 156 -4.48 -1.93 -12.34
C PRO A 156 -5.52 -3.00 -12.69
N GLY A 157 -6.67 -2.92 -12.04
CA GLY A 157 -7.78 -3.82 -12.27
C GLY A 157 -7.68 -5.19 -11.58
N VAL A 158 -8.64 -6.01 -11.87
CA VAL A 158 -8.78 -7.38 -11.38
C VAL A 158 -8.48 -8.32 -12.54
N CYS A 159 -7.54 -9.24 -12.34
CA CYS A 159 -7.15 -10.18 -13.38
C CYS A 159 -8.30 -11.13 -13.75
N PRO A 160 -8.39 -11.55 -15.01
CA PRO A 160 -9.32 -12.59 -15.43
C PRO A 160 -9.01 -13.91 -14.69
N GLU A 161 -9.99 -14.81 -14.66
CA GLU A 161 -9.85 -16.10 -13.95
C GLU A 161 -8.69 -16.94 -14.48
N LYS A 162 -8.42 -16.82 -15.77
CA LYS A 162 -7.33 -17.54 -16.45
C LYS A 162 -6.47 -16.55 -17.23
N ILE A 163 -5.19 -16.69 -17.08
CA ILE A 163 -4.18 -15.94 -17.84
C ILE A 163 -3.23 -16.98 -18.43
N ALA A 164 -3.16 -17.05 -19.75
CA ALA A 164 -2.20 -17.88 -20.43
C ALA A 164 -0.92 -17.12 -20.73
N VAL A 165 0.20 -17.83 -20.78
CA VAL A 165 1.48 -17.22 -21.17
C VAL A 165 1.39 -16.73 -22.61
N GLY A 166 1.63 -15.45 -22.82
CA GLY A 166 1.63 -14.83 -24.14
C GLY A 166 0.26 -14.31 -24.60
N ASP A 167 -0.81 -14.49 -23.82
CA ASP A 167 -2.10 -13.84 -24.11
C ASP A 167 -2.02 -12.32 -23.90
N GLU A 168 -3.04 -11.62 -24.35
CA GLU A 168 -3.09 -10.15 -24.30
C GLU A 168 -2.99 -9.62 -22.85
N TYR A 169 -3.68 -10.28 -21.92
CA TYR A 169 -3.64 -9.86 -20.52
C TYR A 169 -2.27 -10.13 -19.87
N ASN A 170 -1.61 -11.23 -20.21
CA ASN A 170 -0.24 -11.51 -19.77
C ASN A 170 0.73 -10.46 -20.30
N GLN A 171 0.63 -10.10 -21.58
CA GLN A 171 1.46 -9.04 -22.17
C GLN A 171 1.22 -7.68 -21.53
N TYR A 172 -0.03 -7.35 -21.23
CA TYR A 172 -0.40 -6.16 -20.46
C TYR A 172 0.28 -6.13 -19.08
N LEU A 173 0.18 -7.22 -18.32
CA LEU A 173 0.84 -7.30 -17.00
C LEU A 173 2.36 -7.17 -17.09
N ILE A 174 2.99 -7.81 -18.07
CA ILE A 174 4.44 -7.68 -18.32
C ILE A 174 4.79 -6.22 -18.57
N LYS A 175 4.04 -5.52 -19.43
CA LYS A 175 4.27 -4.10 -19.75
C LYS A 175 4.16 -3.21 -18.53
N VAL A 176 3.10 -3.39 -17.71
CA VAL A 176 2.88 -2.64 -16.47
C VAL A 176 4.02 -2.89 -15.49
N TRP A 177 4.30 -4.15 -15.17
CA TRP A 177 5.29 -4.50 -14.14
C TRP A 177 6.72 -4.20 -14.55
N THR A 178 7.07 -4.30 -15.82
CA THR A 178 8.38 -3.89 -16.32
C THR A 178 8.60 -2.40 -16.02
N HIS A 179 7.60 -1.56 -16.26
CA HIS A 179 7.70 -0.13 -15.98
C HIS A 179 7.75 0.17 -14.48
N VAL A 180 6.84 -0.41 -13.69
CA VAL A 180 6.76 -0.20 -12.24
C VAL A 180 8.04 -0.66 -11.54
N ALA A 181 8.52 -1.87 -11.84
CA ALA A 181 9.70 -2.43 -11.19
C ALA A 181 11.02 -1.72 -11.57
N GLN A 182 11.05 -1.04 -12.69
CA GLN A 182 12.21 -0.24 -13.11
C GLN A 182 12.15 1.22 -12.66
N HIS A 183 11.01 1.67 -12.13
CA HIS A 183 10.83 3.04 -11.71
C HIS A 183 11.81 3.42 -10.59
N PRO A 184 12.56 4.56 -10.70
CA PRO A 184 13.62 4.91 -9.75
C PRO A 184 13.18 4.94 -8.28
N LYS A 185 11.97 5.38 -7.98
CA LYS A 185 11.41 5.44 -6.64
C LYS A 185 10.91 4.11 -6.10
N LEU A 186 10.64 3.14 -6.96
CA LEU A 186 10.08 1.84 -6.60
C LEU A 186 11.13 0.72 -6.66
N LYS A 187 12.07 0.84 -7.58
CA LYS A 187 13.14 -0.15 -7.77
C LYS A 187 13.94 -0.33 -6.49
N ASN A 188 13.94 -1.55 -5.96
CA ASN A 188 14.64 -1.88 -4.71
C ASN A 188 14.15 -1.15 -3.45
N HIS A 189 12.95 -0.55 -3.48
CA HIS A 189 12.40 0.07 -2.29
C HIS A 189 12.20 -0.97 -1.18
N PRO A 190 12.73 -0.76 0.05
CA PRO A 190 12.74 -1.80 1.09
C PRO A 190 11.35 -2.15 1.63
N ASN A 191 10.40 -1.22 1.55
CA ASN A 191 9.09 -1.33 2.18
C ASN A 191 7.93 -1.40 1.18
N ILE A 192 8.23 -1.45 -0.13
CA ILE A 192 7.22 -1.60 -1.18
C ILE A 192 7.40 -2.96 -1.85
N MET A 193 6.32 -3.71 -1.89
CA MET A 193 6.20 -5.03 -2.51
C MET A 193 5.23 -4.97 -3.69
N PHE A 194 5.29 -5.94 -4.58
CA PHE A 194 4.44 -6.01 -5.77
C PHE A 194 3.61 -7.29 -5.77
N GLU A 195 2.32 -7.14 -5.97
CA GLU A 195 1.41 -8.24 -6.24
C GLU A 195 1.28 -8.40 -7.75
N LEU A 196 1.89 -9.46 -8.30
CA LEU A 196 2.03 -9.61 -9.75
C LEU A 196 0.70 -9.78 -10.48
N ALA A 197 -0.29 -10.43 -9.84
CA ALA A 197 -1.61 -10.65 -10.41
C ALA A 197 -2.66 -10.72 -9.29
N SER A 198 -3.80 -10.08 -9.48
CA SER A 198 -4.93 -10.12 -8.54
C SER A 198 -6.10 -10.88 -9.17
N SER A 199 -6.39 -12.08 -8.70
CA SER A 199 -7.49 -12.91 -9.21
C SER A 199 -8.85 -12.48 -8.64
N SER A 200 -9.85 -12.39 -9.51
CA SER A 200 -11.26 -12.17 -9.15
C SER A 200 -11.94 -13.39 -8.52
N ARG A 201 -11.16 -14.39 -8.10
CA ARG A 201 -11.75 -15.62 -7.56
C ARG A 201 -12.61 -15.33 -6.35
N THR A 202 -13.87 -14.98 -6.61
CA THR A 202 -14.94 -15.24 -5.66
C THR A 202 -14.98 -16.76 -5.52
N ARG A 203 -14.27 -17.31 -4.53
CA ARG A 203 -14.55 -18.68 -4.11
C ARG A 203 -16.02 -18.70 -3.73
N ARG A 204 -16.89 -19.21 -4.60
CA ARG A 204 -18.11 -19.84 -4.11
C ARG A 204 -17.61 -20.77 -3.01
N ALA A 205 -18.04 -20.52 -1.79
CA ALA A 205 -17.85 -21.42 -0.68
C ALA A 205 -18.52 -22.74 -1.04
N THR A 206 -17.84 -23.56 -1.81
CA THR A 206 -18.14 -24.99 -1.88
C THR A 206 -17.71 -25.51 -0.53
N ASN A 207 -18.69 -25.88 0.27
CA ASN A 207 -18.61 -26.54 1.56
C ASN A 207 -17.37 -27.44 1.65
N CYS A 208 -16.27 -26.89 2.17
CA CYS A 208 -15.21 -27.70 2.70
C CYS A 208 -15.59 -27.97 4.16
N ALA A 209 -16.48 -28.98 4.33
CA ALA A 209 -16.67 -29.61 5.61
C ALA A 209 -15.30 -30.16 6.01
N MET A 210 -14.61 -29.46 6.92
CA MET A 210 -13.47 -30.04 7.60
C MET A 210 -14.01 -31.22 8.44
N PRO A 211 -13.50 -32.43 8.28
CA PRO A 211 -13.83 -33.49 9.20
C PRO A 211 -13.26 -33.08 10.57
N ARG A 212 -14.14 -32.91 11.54
CA ARG A 212 -13.74 -32.85 12.94
C ARG A 212 -13.10 -34.20 13.25
N LYS A 213 -11.81 -34.21 13.47
CA LYS A 213 -11.16 -35.30 14.20
C LYS A 213 -10.94 -34.82 15.63
N TYR A 214 -11.44 -35.64 16.52
CA TYR A 214 -11.44 -35.62 17.98
C TYR A 214 -10.05 -35.28 18.57
#